data_c0e16cc5a3b0fb7e1bb496ea600a9994
#
_entry.id   c0e16cc5a3b0fb7e1bb496ea600a9994
#
_cell.length_a   1.000
_cell.length_b   1.000
_cell.length_c   1.000
_cell.angle_alpha   90.00
_cell.angle_beta   90.00
_cell.angle_gamma   90.00
#
_symmetry.space_group_name_H-M   'P 1'
#
loop_
_entity.id
_entity.type
_entity.pdbx_description
1 polymer ?
#
loop_
_entity_poly.entity_id
_entity_poly.type
_entity_poly.pdbx_seq_one_letter_code
_entity_poly.pdbx_strand_id
1 'polypeptide(L)'
;MQTQTSTDTIRILAYSKEEAMRTGDYAISTDHLLLGILRHKDNEACRALQELGIDVDDLKFYVEKKLFRPRSLSFDDENKMLFSRSAKNTLNLSILEANIAASERVLPVHLLLAICASSESHSLSYLKKRGLDHAAIKAYLKEKGTLKATVVKKDGAAQSSPVSILKIISSPDKIAS
;
A
#
# COMPACT_ATOMS: atom_id res chain seq x y z
N MET A 1 11.77 -0.93 -19.10
CA MET A 1 10.30 -0.81 -19.03
C MET A 1 9.93 -0.16 -17.70
N GLN A 2 9.11 0.85 -17.74
CA GLN A 2 8.65 1.50 -16.52
C GLN A 2 7.47 0.70 -15.96
N THR A 3 7.61 0.12 -14.77
CA THR A 3 6.55 -0.65 -14.14
C THR A 3 5.34 0.23 -13.84
N GLN A 4 4.20 -0.12 -14.35
CA GLN A 4 2.96 0.61 -14.17
C GLN A 4 2.35 0.31 -12.80
N THR A 5 1.43 1.14 -12.36
CA THR A 5 0.69 0.91 -11.11
C THR A 5 -0.70 0.36 -11.43
N SER A 6 -1.12 -0.68 -10.72
CA SER A 6 -2.47 -1.22 -10.88
C SER A 6 -3.53 -0.24 -10.37
N THR A 7 -4.74 -0.35 -10.90
CA THR A 7 -5.88 0.47 -10.46
C THR A 7 -6.14 0.34 -8.97
N ASP A 8 -6.07 -0.88 -8.43
CA ASP A 8 -6.25 -1.13 -7.00
C ASP A 8 -5.17 -0.45 -6.16
N THR A 9 -3.91 -0.51 -6.61
CA THR A 9 -2.80 0.17 -5.91
C THR A 9 -2.97 1.68 -5.95
N ILE A 10 -3.39 2.27 -7.06
CA ILE A 10 -3.70 3.71 -7.15
C ILE A 10 -4.80 4.08 -6.15
N ARG A 11 -5.86 3.28 -6.05
CA ARG A 11 -6.96 3.48 -5.11
C ARG A 11 -6.50 3.37 -3.66
N ILE A 12 -5.63 2.42 -3.36
CA ILE A 12 -5.00 2.27 -2.04
C ILE A 12 -4.18 3.50 -1.67
N LEU A 13 -3.43 4.07 -2.62
CA LEU A 13 -2.64 5.29 -2.36
C LEU A 13 -3.55 6.49 -2.06
N ALA A 14 -4.67 6.62 -2.76
CA ALA A 14 -5.66 7.65 -2.45
C ALA A 14 -6.24 7.46 -1.05
N TYR A 15 -6.60 6.24 -0.66
CA TYR A 15 -7.05 5.94 0.71
C TYR A 15 -5.97 6.20 1.76
N SER A 16 -4.71 5.93 1.46
CA SER A 16 -3.60 6.20 2.37
C SER A 16 -3.50 7.68 2.73
N LYS A 17 -3.73 8.56 1.76
CA LYS A 17 -3.80 10.01 1.97
C LYS A 17 -4.97 10.40 2.86
N GLU A 18 -6.16 9.87 2.59
CA GLU A 18 -7.35 10.11 3.41
C GLU A 18 -7.16 9.59 4.85
N GLU A 19 -6.51 8.45 5.02
CA GLU A 19 -6.19 7.90 6.35
C GLU A 19 -5.20 8.79 7.12
N ALA A 20 -4.20 9.35 6.44
CA ALA A 20 -3.30 10.32 7.07
C ALA A 20 -4.05 11.56 7.56
N MET A 21 -4.95 12.10 6.75
CA MET A 21 -5.81 13.21 7.15
C MET A 21 -6.71 12.84 8.33
N ARG A 22 -7.33 11.67 8.30
CA ARG A 22 -8.23 11.19 9.35
C ARG A 22 -7.52 10.97 10.69
N THR A 23 -6.27 10.51 10.66
CA THR A 23 -5.45 10.32 11.87
C THR A 23 -4.75 11.59 12.35
N GLY A 24 -4.92 12.71 11.65
CA GLY A 24 -4.37 14.01 12.02
C GLY A 24 -2.89 14.19 11.68
N ASP A 25 -2.40 13.50 10.65
CA ASP A 25 -1.01 13.60 10.22
C ASP A 25 -0.88 14.37 8.90
N TYR A 26 0.14 15.23 8.80
CA TYR A 26 0.47 15.95 7.57
C TYR A 26 1.31 15.16 6.59
N ALA A 27 1.83 14.01 6.99
CA ALA A 27 2.63 13.15 6.16
C ALA A 27 2.00 11.76 6.01
N ILE A 28 1.99 11.25 4.80
CA ILE A 28 1.56 9.88 4.52
C ILE A 28 2.72 8.96 4.88
N SER A 29 2.60 8.20 5.95
CA SER A 29 3.61 7.26 6.42
C SER A 29 3.41 5.85 5.85
N THR A 30 4.38 4.98 6.08
CA THR A 30 4.28 3.56 5.74
C THR A 30 3.05 2.90 6.38
N ASP A 31 2.72 3.26 7.60
CA ASP A 31 1.53 2.74 8.29
C ASP A 31 0.23 3.22 7.64
N HIS A 32 0.19 4.44 7.10
CA HIS A 32 -0.95 4.91 6.32
C HIS A 32 -1.11 4.15 5.00
N LEU A 33 -0.01 3.69 4.40
CA LEU A 33 -0.07 2.80 3.23
C LEU A 33 -0.76 1.48 3.57
N LEU A 34 -0.46 0.89 4.73
CA LEU A 34 -1.18 -0.30 5.19
C LEU A 34 -2.64 -0.01 5.47
N LEU A 35 -2.97 1.10 6.13
CA LEU A 35 -4.38 1.47 6.34
C LEU A 35 -5.14 1.64 5.02
N GLY A 36 -4.48 2.14 3.98
CA GLY A 36 -5.04 2.19 2.63
C GLY A 36 -5.35 0.81 2.06
N ILE A 37 -4.44 -0.16 2.23
CA ILE A 37 -4.67 -1.56 1.85
C ILE A 37 -5.87 -2.14 2.59
N LEU A 38 -5.94 -1.95 3.90
CA LEU A 38 -7.01 -2.50 4.74
C LEU A 38 -8.37 -1.83 4.46
N ARG A 39 -8.37 -0.56 4.09
CA ARG A 39 -9.58 0.16 3.71
C ARG A 39 -10.15 -0.31 2.38
N HIS A 40 -9.30 -0.62 1.43
CA HIS A 40 -9.68 -1.24 0.15
C HIS A 40 -9.80 -2.76 0.32
N LYS A 41 -10.83 -3.20 1.02
CA LYS A 41 -11.01 -4.58 1.51
C LYS A 41 -10.93 -5.67 0.43
N ASP A 42 -11.34 -5.37 -0.78
CA ASP A 42 -11.34 -6.34 -1.89
C ASP A 42 -10.05 -6.28 -2.71
N ASN A 43 -8.96 -6.72 -2.11
CA ASN A 43 -7.67 -6.85 -2.78
C ASN A 43 -6.89 -8.08 -2.29
N GLU A 44 -5.93 -8.51 -3.10
CA GLU A 44 -5.13 -9.70 -2.83
C GLU A 44 -4.28 -9.60 -1.55
N ALA A 45 -3.82 -8.40 -1.19
CA ALA A 45 -3.03 -8.21 0.03
C ALA A 45 -3.88 -8.45 1.29
N CYS A 46 -5.12 -7.92 1.33
CA CYS A 46 -6.06 -8.20 2.42
C CYS A 46 -6.39 -9.68 2.53
N ARG A 47 -6.67 -10.33 1.41
CA ARG A 47 -6.96 -11.77 1.39
C ARG A 47 -5.79 -12.58 1.90
N ALA A 48 -4.57 -12.28 1.48
CA ALA A 48 -3.37 -12.95 1.96
C ALA A 48 -3.19 -12.82 3.48
N LEU A 49 -3.38 -11.63 4.03
CA LEU A 49 -3.32 -11.42 5.48
C LEU A 49 -4.36 -12.25 6.23
N GLN A 50 -5.60 -12.27 5.75
CA GLN A 50 -6.68 -13.06 6.34
C GLN A 50 -6.39 -14.56 6.29
N GLU A 51 -5.93 -15.08 5.15
CA GLU A 51 -5.56 -16.49 4.98
C GLU A 51 -4.35 -16.89 5.83
N LEU A 52 -3.46 -15.94 6.14
CA LEU A 52 -2.35 -16.12 7.08
C LEU A 52 -2.76 -15.98 8.56
N GLY A 53 -4.07 -15.85 8.84
CA GLY A 53 -4.61 -15.83 10.18
C GLY A 53 -4.60 -14.45 10.85
N ILE A 54 -4.42 -13.38 10.09
CA ILE A 54 -4.49 -12.01 10.62
C ILE A 54 -5.93 -11.53 10.65
N ASP A 55 -6.39 -11.11 11.82
CA ASP A 55 -7.59 -10.31 11.95
C ASP A 55 -7.29 -8.89 11.46
N VAL A 56 -7.81 -8.56 10.27
CA VAL A 56 -7.52 -7.27 9.62
C VAL A 56 -8.16 -6.09 10.33
N ASP A 57 -9.27 -6.30 11.03
CA ASP A 57 -9.91 -5.25 11.82
C ASP A 57 -9.12 -4.96 13.11
N ASP A 58 -8.58 -5.99 13.76
CA ASP A 58 -7.68 -5.84 14.91
C ASP A 58 -6.35 -5.16 14.50
N LEU A 59 -5.78 -5.57 13.37
CA LEU A 59 -4.59 -4.91 12.82
C LEU A 59 -4.85 -3.43 12.52
N LYS A 60 -5.97 -3.12 11.88
CA LYS A 60 -6.39 -1.75 11.59
C LYS A 60 -6.51 -0.94 12.88
N PHE A 61 -7.24 -1.43 13.86
CA PHE A 61 -7.41 -0.76 15.14
C PHE A 61 -6.08 -0.51 15.87
N TYR A 62 -5.19 -1.51 15.86
CA TYR A 62 -3.86 -1.38 16.46
C TYR A 62 -3.06 -0.24 15.82
N VAL A 63 -3.01 -0.19 14.49
CA VAL A 63 -2.25 0.83 13.75
C VAL A 63 -2.87 2.21 13.94
N GLU A 64 -4.19 2.32 13.83
CA GLU A 64 -4.91 3.59 14.05
C GLU A 64 -4.64 4.18 15.43
N LYS A 65 -4.71 3.34 16.46
CA LYS A 65 -4.43 3.76 17.85
C LYS A 65 -3.01 4.30 18.02
N LYS A 66 -2.04 3.77 17.30
CA LYS A 66 -0.64 4.26 17.32
C LYS A 66 -0.45 5.56 16.57
N LEU A 67 -1.20 5.77 15.50
CA LEU A 67 -1.07 6.94 14.63
C LEU A 67 -1.93 8.13 15.07
N PHE A 68 -3.04 7.88 15.77
CA PHE A 68 -4.01 8.92 16.09
C PHE A 68 -3.38 10.10 16.83
N ARG A 69 -3.62 11.30 16.29
CA ARG A 69 -3.27 12.57 16.88
C ARG A 69 -4.54 13.43 17.03
N PRO A 70 -4.75 14.10 18.18
CA PRO A 70 -5.93 14.93 18.39
C PRO A 70 -5.81 16.27 17.62
N ARG A 71 -5.78 16.18 16.30
CA ARG A 71 -5.62 17.31 15.39
C ARG A 71 -6.63 17.18 14.28
N SER A 72 -7.30 18.28 13.95
CA SER A 72 -8.18 18.33 12.78
C SER A 72 -7.45 19.00 11.62
N LEU A 73 -7.37 18.32 10.49
CA LEU A 73 -6.83 18.86 9.25
C LEU A 73 -7.97 19.38 8.39
N SER A 74 -7.79 20.53 7.76
CA SER A 74 -8.78 21.11 6.85
C SER A 74 -8.61 20.55 5.43
N PHE A 75 -9.62 20.70 4.59
CA PHE A 75 -9.51 20.35 3.17
C PHE A 75 -8.39 21.10 2.44
N ASP A 76 -8.07 22.31 2.88
CA ASP A 76 -6.95 23.09 2.31
C ASP A 76 -5.59 22.43 2.59
N ASP A 77 -5.50 21.62 3.63
CA ASP A 77 -4.28 20.88 3.96
C ASP A 77 -4.09 19.63 3.09
N GLU A 78 -5.12 19.16 2.41
CA GLU A 78 -5.05 18.00 1.52
C GLU A 78 -4.00 18.17 0.42
N ASN A 79 -3.91 19.34 -0.18
CA ASN A 79 -2.95 19.65 -1.23
C ASN A 79 -1.50 19.80 -0.73
N LYS A 80 -1.31 19.88 0.59
CA LYS A 80 -0.01 19.98 1.24
C LYS A 80 0.52 18.64 1.75
N MET A 81 -0.29 17.59 1.64
CA MET A 81 0.08 16.25 2.09
C MET A 81 1.22 15.68 1.25
N LEU A 82 2.28 15.26 1.90
CA LEU A 82 3.44 14.63 1.27
C LEU A 82 3.67 13.24 1.82
N PHE A 83 4.28 12.38 1.01
CA PHE A 83 4.78 11.10 1.54
C PHE A 83 5.98 11.35 2.45
N SER A 84 6.03 10.68 3.59
CA SER A 84 7.20 10.64 4.45
C SER A 84 8.38 10.02 3.69
N ARG A 85 9.59 10.24 4.15
CA ARG A 85 10.78 9.59 3.60
C ARG A 85 10.67 8.07 3.62
N SER A 86 10.19 7.53 4.72
CA SER A 86 9.95 6.08 4.87
C SER A 86 8.92 5.57 3.86
N ALA A 87 7.81 6.28 3.69
CA ALA A 87 6.79 5.90 2.71
C ALA A 87 7.32 5.96 1.25
N LYS A 88 8.12 6.97 0.91
CA LYS A 88 8.77 7.04 -0.41
C LYS A 88 9.68 5.84 -0.66
N ASN A 89 10.48 5.46 0.34
CA ASN A 89 11.34 4.27 0.26
C ASN A 89 10.50 2.99 0.10
N THR A 90 9.41 2.86 0.84
CA THR A 90 8.49 1.73 0.72
C THR A 90 7.87 1.65 -0.67
N LEU A 91 7.46 2.76 -1.25
CA LEU A 91 6.94 2.80 -2.61
C LEU A 91 7.99 2.40 -3.65
N ASN A 92 9.24 2.83 -3.48
CA ASN A 92 10.34 2.38 -4.34
C ASN A 92 10.59 0.87 -4.20
N LEU A 93 10.53 0.33 -2.98
CA LEU A 93 10.64 -1.11 -2.74
C LEU A 93 9.49 -1.89 -3.38
N SER A 94 8.28 -1.33 -3.45
CA SER A 94 7.15 -2.00 -4.12
C SER A 94 7.38 -2.17 -5.62
N ILE A 95 8.06 -1.22 -6.26
CA ILE A 95 8.48 -1.34 -7.66
C ILE A 95 9.51 -2.46 -7.81
N LEU A 96 10.46 -2.53 -6.89
CA LEU A 96 11.48 -3.58 -6.89
C LEU A 96 10.84 -4.97 -6.70
N GLU A 97 9.90 -5.11 -5.77
CA GLU A 97 9.17 -6.38 -5.58
C GLU A 97 8.38 -6.79 -6.83
N ALA A 98 7.75 -5.85 -7.51
CA ALA A 98 7.06 -6.11 -8.77
C ALA A 98 8.04 -6.59 -9.87
N ASN A 99 9.20 -5.95 -9.98
CA ASN A 99 10.24 -6.32 -10.95
C ASN A 99 10.81 -7.72 -10.66
N ILE A 100 11.07 -8.04 -9.39
CA ILE A 100 11.55 -9.37 -8.97
C ILE A 100 10.50 -10.44 -9.31
N ALA A 101 9.23 -10.13 -9.18
CA ALA A 101 8.13 -11.02 -9.51
C ALA A 101 7.86 -11.11 -11.02
N ALA A 102 8.59 -10.37 -11.85
CA ALA A 102 8.32 -10.21 -13.29
C ALA A 102 6.86 -9.77 -13.56
N SER A 103 6.34 -8.89 -12.71
CA SER A 103 5.02 -8.29 -12.85
C SER A 103 5.11 -6.99 -13.65
N GLU A 104 4.25 -6.82 -14.63
CA GLU A 104 4.17 -5.58 -15.41
C GLU A 104 3.60 -4.40 -14.61
N ARG A 105 2.96 -4.70 -13.48
CA ARG A 105 2.30 -3.70 -12.63
C ARG A 105 2.65 -3.89 -11.16
N VAL A 106 2.71 -2.78 -10.44
CA VAL A 106 2.76 -2.81 -8.98
C VAL A 106 1.35 -3.13 -8.46
N LEU A 107 1.23 -4.31 -7.87
CA LEU A 107 -0.01 -4.81 -7.26
C LEU A 107 -0.04 -4.50 -5.75
N PRO A 108 -1.20 -4.57 -5.10
CA PRO A 108 -1.31 -4.42 -3.64
C PRO A 108 -0.38 -5.37 -2.86
N VAL A 109 -0.16 -6.58 -3.34
CA VAL A 109 0.75 -7.56 -2.71
C VAL A 109 2.21 -7.10 -2.74
N HIS A 110 2.65 -6.41 -3.80
CA HIS A 110 3.99 -5.82 -3.85
C HIS A 110 4.14 -4.69 -2.83
N LEU A 111 3.10 -3.89 -2.65
CA LEU A 111 3.07 -2.85 -1.63
C LEU A 111 3.10 -3.45 -0.22
N LEU A 112 2.36 -4.52 0.04
CA LEU A 112 2.39 -5.24 1.31
C LEU A 112 3.79 -5.78 1.61
N LEU A 113 4.45 -6.42 0.63
CA LEU A 113 5.83 -6.91 0.77
C LEU A 113 6.80 -5.77 1.07
N ALA A 114 6.66 -4.66 0.40
CA ALA A 114 7.50 -3.48 0.62
C ALA A 114 7.31 -2.90 2.03
N ILE A 115 6.09 -2.88 2.54
CA ILE A 115 5.80 -2.48 3.93
C ILE A 115 6.53 -3.41 4.91
N CYS A 116 6.49 -4.72 4.66
CA CYS A 116 7.17 -5.71 5.50
C CYS A 116 8.70 -5.66 5.38
N ALA A 117 9.24 -5.14 4.30
CA ALA A 117 10.67 -4.92 4.11
C ALA A 117 11.16 -3.56 4.63
N SER A 118 10.25 -2.66 4.99
CA SER A 118 10.62 -1.34 5.53
C SER A 118 11.22 -1.47 6.94
N SER A 119 12.09 -0.54 7.29
CA SER A 119 12.90 -0.65 8.51
C SER A 119 12.09 -0.52 9.81
N GLU A 120 11.08 0.32 9.83
CA GLU A 120 10.28 0.57 11.05
C GLU A 120 8.87 1.03 10.71
N SER A 121 7.89 0.27 11.21
CA SER A 121 6.48 0.66 11.20
C SER A 121 5.73 -0.09 12.30
N HIS A 122 4.62 0.47 12.76
CA HIS A 122 3.74 -0.20 13.71
C HIS A 122 3.11 -1.45 13.09
N SER A 123 2.81 -1.37 11.80
CA SER A 123 2.31 -2.47 10.99
C SER A 123 3.24 -3.68 11.02
N LEU A 124 4.52 -3.44 10.76
CA LEU A 124 5.53 -4.51 10.76
C LEU A 124 5.70 -5.11 12.17
N SER A 125 5.70 -4.28 13.21
CA SER A 125 5.77 -4.75 14.60
C SER A 125 4.61 -5.68 14.95
N TYR A 126 3.39 -5.35 14.53
CA TYR A 126 2.21 -6.19 14.72
C TYR A 126 2.35 -7.55 14.03
N LEU A 127 2.77 -7.54 12.76
CA LEU A 127 2.92 -8.75 11.96
C LEU A 127 4.04 -9.66 12.49
N LYS A 128 5.18 -9.08 12.85
CA LYS A 128 6.32 -9.84 13.41
C LYS A 128 5.97 -10.56 14.71
N LYS A 129 5.18 -9.93 15.58
CA LYS A 129 4.70 -10.56 16.82
C LYS A 129 3.86 -11.81 16.57
N ARG A 130 3.30 -11.94 15.37
CA ARG A 130 2.50 -13.09 14.91
C ARG A 130 3.28 -14.03 13.99
N GLY A 131 4.60 -13.89 13.93
CA GLY A 131 5.47 -14.74 13.12
C GLY A 131 5.45 -14.42 11.62
N LEU A 132 4.88 -13.28 11.22
CA LEU A 132 4.82 -12.86 9.83
C LEU A 132 5.84 -11.76 9.55
N ASP A 133 6.82 -12.11 8.72
CA ASP A 133 7.81 -11.19 8.18
C ASP A 133 7.71 -11.15 6.65
N HIS A 134 8.58 -10.37 6.03
CA HIS A 134 8.66 -10.28 4.58
C HIS A 134 8.84 -11.67 3.91
N ALA A 135 9.74 -12.50 4.45
CA ALA A 135 10.04 -13.81 3.87
C ALA A 135 8.84 -14.77 3.95
N ALA A 136 8.15 -14.80 5.07
CA ALA A 136 6.98 -15.66 5.29
C ALA A 136 5.83 -15.28 4.35
N ILE A 137 5.53 -13.99 4.24
CA ILE A 137 4.47 -13.50 3.36
C ILE A 137 4.83 -13.72 1.90
N LYS A 138 6.09 -13.48 1.52
CA LYS A 138 6.57 -13.70 0.15
C LYS A 138 6.48 -15.16 -0.27
N ALA A 139 6.86 -16.09 0.61
CA ALA A 139 6.76 -17.53 0.37
C ALA A 139 5.30 -17.95 0.14
N TYR A 140 4.38 -17.45 0.98
CA TYR A 140 2.94 -17.69 0.83
C TYR A 140 2.39 -17.17 -0.51
N LEU A 141 2.72 -15.94 -0.88
CA LEU A 141 2.27 -15.33 -2.13
C LEU A 141 2.82 -16.04 -3.37
N LYS A 142 4.06 -16.54 -3.30
CA LYS A 142 4.65 -17.37 -4.37
C LYS A 142 3.89 -18.69 -4.54
N GLU A 143 3.60 -19.37 -3.44
CA GLU A 143 2.83 -20.61 -3.45
C GLU A 143 1.44 -20.43 -4.04
N LYS A 144 0.78 -19.32 -3.74
CA LYS A 144 -0.54 -18.96 -4.29
C LYS A 144 -0.49 -18.43 -5.73
N GLY A 145 0.66 -18.10 -6.26
CA GLY A 145 0.82 -17.54 -7.60
C GLY A 145 0.28 -16.11 -7.77
N THR A 146 0.14 -15.35 -6.69
CA THR A 146 -0.50 -14.03 -6.69
C THR A 146 0.46 -12.87 -6.97
N LEU A 147 1.76 -13.14 -7.13
CA LEU A 147 2.75 -12.08 -7.35
C LEU A 147 2.80 -11.56 -8.79
N LYS A 148 2.27 -12.28 -9.75
CA LYS A 148 2.24 -11.86 -11.14
C LYS A 148 0.88 -11.26 -11.48
N ALA A 149 0.88 -10.11 -12.16
CA ALA A 149 -0.33 -9.59 -12.74
C ALA A 149 -0.88 -10.59 -13.77
N THR A 150 -2.09 -11.08 -13.55
CA THR A 150 -2.79 -11.85 -14.57
C THR A 150 -3.10 -10.90 -15.73
N VAL A 151 -2.63 -11.22 -16.92
CA VAL A 151 -3.01 -10.50 -18.14
C VAL A 151 -4.47 -10.86 -18.42
N VAL A 152 -5.37 -10.15 -17.79
CA VAL A 152 -6.76 -10.18 -18.21
C VAL A 152 -6.81 -9.30 -19.46
N LYS A 153 -6.86 -9.91 -20.64
CA LYS A 153 -7.28 -9.21 -21.85
C LYS A 153 -8.73 -8.78 -21.64
N LYS A 154 -8.91 -7.59 -21.08
CA LYS A 154 -10.19 -6.91 -21.13
C LYS A 154 -10.25 -6.19 -22.46
N ASP A 155 -10.85 -6.81 -23.44
CA ASP A 155 -11.32 -6.10 -24.61
C ASP A 155 -12.31 -5.02 -24.14
N GLY A 156 -11.98 -3.75 -24.36
CA GLY A 156 -12.88 -2.62 -24.19
C GLY A 156 -12.84 -1.85 -22.86
N ALA A 157 -11.84 -2.02 -22.02
CA ALA A 157 -11.70 -1.17 -20.83
C ALA A 157 -11.18 0.23 -21.17
N ALA A 158 -11.85 1.27 -20.66
CA ALA A 158 -11.38 2.65 -20.74
C ALA A 158 -9.90 2.73 -20.37
N GLN A 159 -9.10 3.33 -21.24
CA GLN A 159 -7.68 3.55 -21.04
C GLN A 159 -7.49 4.60 -19.94
N SER A 160 -7.38 4.16 -18.69
CA SER A 160 -6.74 5.00 -17.70
C SER A 160 -5.26 5.07 -18.08
N SER A 161 -4.75 6.27 -18.28
CA SER A 161 -3.33 6.50 -18.56
C SER A 161 -2.48 5.79 -17.50
N PRO A 162 -1.47 5.01 -17.90
CA PRO A 162 -0.64 4.29 -16.96
C PRO A 162 0.09 5.29 -16.05
N VAL A 163 -0.24 5.28 -14.77
CA VAL A 163 0.41 6.14 -13.77
C VAL A 163 1.51 5.34 -13.10
N SER A 164 2.73 5.88 -13.19
CA SER A 164 3.87 5.32 -12.47
C SER A 164 3.86 5.79 -11.00
N ILE A 165 4.21 4.90 -10.07
CA ILE A 165 4.42 5.26 -8.66
C ILE A 165 5.43 6.40 -8.53
N LEU A 166 6.45 6.46 -9.38
CA LEU A 166 7.45 7.55 -9.35
C LEU A 166 6.82 8.91 -9.59
N LYS A 167 5.82 9.00 -10.46
CA LYS A 167 5.07 10.26 -10.68
C LYS A 167 4.21 10.62 -9.46
N ILE A 168 3.64 9.64 -8.78
CA ILE A 168 2.84 9.84 -7.57
C ILE A 168 3.73 10.33 -6.42
N ILE A 169 4.94 9.78 -6.27
CA ILE A 169 5.91 10.19 -5.25
C ILE A 169 6.34 11.66 -5.45
N SER A 170 6.52 12.08 -6.70
CA SER A 170 6.95 13.46 -7.03
C SER A 170 5.82 14.49 -7.01
N SER A 171 4.58 14.05 -7.15
CA SER A 171 3.41 14.93 -7.16
C SER A 171 2.20 14.23 -6.52
N PRO A 172 2.11 14.21 -5.19
CA PRO A 172 1.01 13.58 -4.46
C PRO A 172 -0.37 14.14 -4.81
N ASP A 173 -0.44 15.35 -5.33
CA ASP A 173 -1.66 16.02 -5.78
C ASP A 173 -2.36 15.23 -6.92
N LYS A 174 -1.61 14.39 -7.64
CA LYS A 174 -2.14 13.56 -8.72
C LYS A 174 -2.71 12.22 -8.27
N ILE A 175 -2.76 11.96 -6.95
CA ILE A 175 -3.50 10.83 -6.38
C ILE A 175 -5.02 11.12 -6.39
N ALA A 176 -5.44 12.26 -6.86
CA ALA A 176 -6.84 12.56 -6.99
C ALA A 176 -7.53 11.57 -7.96
N SER A 177 -8.61 11.03 -7.47
CA SER A 177 -9.59 10.20 -8.16
C SER A 177 -9.71 10.42 -9.66
#